data_178bf9a3507ddea503e03f5e7d24ac96
#
_entry.id   178bf9a3507ddea503e03f5e7d24ac96
#
_cell.length_a   1.000
_cell.length_b   1.000
_cell.length_c   1.000
_cell.angle_alpha   90.00
_cell.angle_beta   90.00
_cell.angle_gamma   90.00
#
_symmetry.space_group_name_H-M   'P 1'
#
loop_
_entity.id
_entity.type
_entity.pdbx_description
1 polymer ?
#
loop_
_entity_poly.entity_id
_entity_poly.type
_entity_poly.pdbx_seq_one_letter_code
_entity_poly.pdbx_strand_id
1 'polypeptide(L)'
;MADQVINFPRDTTLKHANEIQRAIAAGCATPGTADLCYKHLVAQATTKDEVDSLFIEWWKAQYDSSKYSKVQMLERWFGNVLDDDRVHGCTVPLYATSTSAIGELTDDSVGLVCTPSTASTPGRDDFAHLPQFWCVEVAAEKKEDGSHEIFYVEHIDDLDDVRSGEHLCWVLQKNTFVREWRADGYQHLQMKCHQTTGFKQWREGKDRTGHVYAYIAHPKYYAGKVGGKATCGTGLAPINYTSHTSGVALWRTRGTQYSGGSGSLMKFLDRMMRLKYARKGNSGTIEGCTSYNYQYKAAVAETGVKRFILTVAQAANLFVGSAVSIGTDTDGSTDRNVADVHDIATEVRITAIEPVTIADSQYSAVYVNVTDTFDTVKDQTLLSTMPYFSGWNDDVQGTDGSKYNATNGKEP
;
A
#
# COMPACT_ATOMS: atom_id res chain seq x y z
N MET A 1 -23.10 23.13 -46.30
CA MET A 1 -21.69 23.14 -45.76
C MET A 1 -21.43 21.71 -45.35
N ALA A 2 -20.52 21.04 -46.03
CA ALA A 2 -20.17 19.66 -45.72
C ALA A 2 -19.31 19.63 -44.46
N ASP A 3 -19.72 18.84 -43.47
CA ASP A 3 -18.89 18.56 -42.30
C ASP A 3 -17.59 17.91 -42.74
N GLN A 4 -16.49 18.63 -42.58
CA GLN A 4 -15.16 18.04 -42.73
C GLN A 4 -14.93 17.14 -41.55
N VAL A 5 -15.04 15.82 -41.75
CA VAL A 5 -14.55 14.82 -40.83
C VAL A 5 -13.02 14.88 -40.85
N ILE A 6 -12.42 15.48 -39.84
CA ILE A 6 -10.96 15.51 -39.68
C ILE A 6 -10.54 14.13 -39.15
N ASN A 7 -10.00 13.29 -40.03
CA ASN A 7 -9.41 12.03 -39.65
C ASN A 7 -7.99 12.27 -39.12
N PHE A 8 -7.81 12.22 -37.82
CA PHE A 8 -6.49 12.26 -37.18
C PHE A 8 -5.83 10.88 -37.18
N PRO A 9 -4.53 10.74 -37.52
CA PRO A 9 -3.77 9.51 -37.30
C PRO A 9 -3.63 9.26 -35.78
N ARG A 10 -4.11 8.13 -35.30
CA ARG A 10 -4.44 7.90 -33.88
C ARG A 10 -3.29 8.05 -32.87
N ASP A 11 -2.04 7.72 -33.17
CA ASP A 11 -1.00 7.64 -32.12
C ASP A 11 -0.06 8.87 -32.05
N THR A 12 0.40 9.39 -33.17
CA THR A 12 1.29 10.56 -33.20
C THR A 12 0.56 11.85 -32.87
N THR A 13 -0.70 11.96 -33.23
CA THR A 13 -1.51 13.16 -32.99
C THR A 13 -1.92 13.31 -31.53
N LEU A 14 -2.23 12.20 -30.86
CA LEU A 14 -2.55 12.20 -29.43
C LEU A 14 -1.34 12.60 -28.58
N LYS A 15 -0.16 12.04 -28.90
CA LYS A 15 1.09 12.40 -28.25
C LYS A 15 1.41 13.89 -28.42
N HIS A 16 1.24 14.41 -29.62
CA HIS A 16 1.50 15.81 -29.93
C HIS A 16 0.47 16.76 -29.28
N ALA A 17 -0.79 16.36 -29.22
CA ALA A 17 -1.83 17.08 -28.47
C ALA A 17 -1.51 17.16 -26.97
N ASN A 18 -1.05 16.04 -26.38
CA ASN A 18 -0.64 16.00 -24.98
C ASN A 18 0.60 16.88 -24.70
N GLU A 19 1.58 16.92 -25.62
CA GLU A 19 2.76 17.81 -25.52
C GLU A 19 2.33 19.28 -25.57
N ILE A 20 1.39 19.65 -26.44
CA ILE A 20 0.84 21.01 -26.53
C ILE A 20 0.07 21.34 -25.23
N GLN A 21 -0.74 20.43 -24.72
CA GLN A 21 -1.48 20.64 -23.47
C GLN A 21 -0.54 20.83 -22.27
N ARG A 22 0.53 20.03 -22.16
CA ARG A 22 1.58 20.19 -21.14
C ARG A 22 2.26 21.57 -21.24
N ALA A 23 2.61 21.99 -22.46
CA ALA A 23 3.22 23.30 -22.70
C ALA A 23 2.26 24.46 -22.33
N ILE A 24 0.98 24.34 -22.65
CA ILE A 24 -0.06 25.30 -22.25
C ILE A 24 -0.22 25.30 -20.72
N ALA A 25 -0.29 24.14 -20.07
CA ALA A 25 -0.45 24.03 -18.63
C ALA A 25 0.73 24.65 -17.88
N ALA A 26 1.98 24.43 -18.35
CA ALA A 26 3.19 25.03 -17.80
C ALA A 26 3.21 26.56 -17.93
N GLY A 27 2.59 27.11 -19.00
CA GLY A 27 2.50 28.55 -19.26
C GLY A 27 1.21 29.21 -18.77
N CYS A 28 0.29 28.47 -18.13
CA CYS A 28 -1.01 29.02 -17.70
C CYS A 28 -0.84 30.08 -16.61
N ALA A 29 -1.44 31.23 -16.85
CA ALA A 29 -1.41 32.37 -15.94
C ALA A 29 -2.26 32.18 -14.68
N THR A 30 -3.25 31.26 -14.71
CA THR A 30 -4.14 30.99 -13.57
C THR A 30 -4.10 29.54 -13.13
N PRO A 31 -4.09 29.27 -11.80
CA PRO A 31 -4.12 27.91 -11.27
C PRO A 31 -5.27 27.05 -11.80
N GLY A 32 -6.47 27.60 -11.91
CA GLY A 32 -7.65 26.87 -12.38
C GLY A 32 -7.55 26.40 -13.83
N THR A 33 -6.90 27.18 -14.72
CA THR A 33 -6.68 26.75 -16.10
C THR A 33 -5.66 25.62 -16.16
N ALA A 34 -4.59 25.69 -15.35
CA ALA A 34 -3.62 24.61 -15.26
C ALA A 34 -4.26 23.32 -14.74
N ASP A 35 -5.06 23.39 -13.68
CA ASP A 35 -5.77 22.23 -13.12
C ASP A 35 -6.66 21.55 -14.18
N LEU A 36 -7.39 22.31 -15.00
CA LEU A 36 -8.22 21.78 -16.09
C LEU A 36 -7.40 21.08 -17.18
N CYS A 37 -6.24 21.64 -17.56
CA CYS A 37 -5.36 21.02 -18.55
C CYS A 37 -4.82 19.68 -18.02
N TYR A 38 -4.33 19.63 -16.77
CA TYR A 38 -3.83 18.39 -16.18
C TYR A 38 -4.95 17.38 -15.90
N LYS A 39 -6.17 17.80 -15.52
CA LYS A 39 -7.35 16.92 -15.44
C LYS A 39 -7.57 16.17 -16.75
N HIS A 40 -7.47 16.88 -17.88
CA HIS A 40 -7.63 16.25 -19.19
C HIS A 40 -6.51 15.26 -19.52
N LEU A 41 -5.26 15.55 -19.13
CA LEU A 41 -4.13 14.64 -19.29
C LEU A 41 -4.27 13.39 -18.40
N VAL A 42 -4.67 13.55 -17.15
CA VAL A 42 -4.93 12.43 -16.22
C VAL A 42 -6.05 11.53 -16.74
N ALA A 43 -7.11 12.10 -17.32
CA ALA A 43 -8.20 11.30 -17.89
C ALA A 43 -7.76 10.40 -19.08
N GLN A 44 -6.62 10.72 -19.72
CA GLN A 44 -6.04 9.96 -20.82
C GLN A 44 -4.95 8.98 -20.37
N ALA A 45 -4.46 9.09 -19.14
CA ALA A 45 -3.45 8.20 -18.58
C ALA A 45 -4.00 6.77 -18.50
N THR A 46 -3.13 5.80 -18.76
CA THR A 46 -3.44 4.37 -18.80
C THR A 46 -2.66 3.56 -17.77
N THR A 47 -1.67 4.19 -17.15
CA THR A 47 -0.82 3.57 -16.10
C THR A 47 -0.67 4.50 -14.90
N LYS A 48 -0.37 3.92 -13.73
CA LYS A 48 -0.06 4.69 -12.52
C LYS A 48 1.15 5.61 -12.74
N ASP A 49 2.20 5.12 -13.39
CA ASP A 49 3.44 5.87 -13.65
C ASP A 49 3.19 7.12 -14.51
N GLU A 50 2.21 7.06 -15.44
CA GLU A 50 1.81 8.24 -16.20
C GLU A 50 1.12 9.28 -15.30
N VAL A 51 0.25 8.87 -14.39
CA VAL A 51 -0.40 9.78 -13.44
C VAL A 51 0.61 10.35 -12.45
N ASP A 52 1.55 9.53 -11.95
CA ASP A 52 2.64 9.97 -11.07
C ASP A 52 3.51 11.04 -11.75
N SER A 53 3.86 10.82 -13.02
CA SER A 53 4.61 11.79 -13.83
C SER A 53 3.86 13.11 -14.00
N LEU A 54 2.54 13.05 -14.27
CA LEU A 54 1.69 14.22 -14.37
C LEU A 54 1.55 14.96 -13.03
N PHE A 55 1.50 14.23 -11.92
CA PHE A 55 1.49 14.82 -10.58
C PHE A 55 2.77 15.61 -10.31
N ILE A 56 3.93 15.04 -10.63
CA ILE A 56 5.23 15.68 -10.48
C ILE A 56 5.32 16.94 -11.36
N GLU A 57 4.94 16.84 -12.63
CA GLU A 57 4.95 17.96 -13.58
C GLU A 57 4.05 19.10 -13.09
N TRP A 58 2.79 18.77 -12.72
CA TRP A 58 1.83 19.74 -12.21
C TRP A 58 2.33 20.40 -10.93
N TRP A 59 2.86 19.60 -9.97
CA TRP A 59 3.39 20.12 -8.71
C TRP A 59 4.52 21.13 -8.95
N LYS A 60 5.51 20.75 -9.75
CA LYS A 60 6.65 21.63 -10.09
C LYS A 60 6.23 22.93 -10.77
N ALA A 61 5.20 22.86 -11.61
CA ALA A 61 4.69 24.02 -12.34
C ALA A 61 3.84 24.96 -11.48
N GLN A 62 3.16 24.44 -10.44
CA GLN A 62 2.15 25.20 -9.68
C GLN A 62 2.56 25.52 -8.25
N TYR A 63 3.51 24.78 -7.66
CA TYR A 63 3.88 24.95 -6.26
C TYR A 63 4.81 26.16 -6.07
N ASP A 64 4.32 27.08 -5.23
CA ASP A 64 5.08 28.21 -4.70
C ASP A 64 4.79 28.26 -3.20
N SER A 65 5.80 27.93 -2.39
CA SER A 65 5.67 27.84 -0.92
C SER A 65 5.29 29.16 -0.25
N SER A 66 5.47 30.30 -0.94
CA SER A 66 5.01 31.60 -0.45
C SER A 66 3.50 31.81 -0.63
N LYS A 67 2.83 31.01 -1.46
CA LYS A 67 1.42 31.12 -1.82
C LYS A 67 0.57 29.97 -1.33
N TYR A 68 1.13 28.75 -1.36
CA TYR A 68 0.38 27.52 -1.11
C TYR A 68 1.12 26.64 -0.10
N SER A 69 0.36 26.09 0.86
CA SER A 69 0.83 24.98 1.68
C SER A 69 0.77 23.66 0.86
N LYS A 70 1.52 22.64 1.28
CA LYS A 70 1.43 21.29 0.68
C LYS A 70 0.01 20.72 0.79
N VAL A 71 -0.73 21.00 1.88
CA VAL A 71 -2.17 20.63 2.03
C VAL A 71 -3.02 21.24 0.93
N GLN A 72 -2.88 22.54 0.66
CA GLN A 72 -3.65 23.22 -0.38
C GLN A 72 -3.34 22.68 -1.79
N MET A 73 -2.08 22.32 -2.04
CA MET A 73 -1.70 21.68 -3.31
C MET A 73 -2.37 20.31 -3.46
N LEU A 74 -2.34 19.48 -2.43
CA LEU A 74 -3.00 18.17 -2.47
C LEU A 74 -4.52 18.29 -2.57
N GLU A 75 -5.14 19.26 -1.90
CA GLU A 75 -6.57 19.54 -2.08
C GLU A 75 -6.91 19.93 -3.52
N ARG A 76 -6.06 20.74 -4.18
CA ARG A 76 -6.25 21.07 -5.61
C ARG A 76 -6.07 19.86 -6.51
N TRP A 77 -5.03 19.04 -6.27
CA TRP A 77 -4.81 17.83 -7.06
C TRP A 77 -5.98 16.87 -6.96
N PHE A 78 -6.34 16.46 -5.74
CA PHE A 78 -7.45 15.53 -5.51
C PHE A 78 -8.82 16.10 -5.85
N GLY A 79 -9.03 17.41 -5.69
CA GLY A 79 -10.30 18.06 -5.92
C GLY A 79 -10.55 18.44 -7.37
N ASN A 80 -9.53 18.95 -8.06
CA ASN A 80 -9.68 19.59 -9.36
C ASN A 80 -9.05 18.81 -10.51
N VAL A 81 -7.91 18.15 -10.27
CA VAL A 81 -7.11 17.51 -11.31
C VAL A 81 -7.43 16.02 -11.41
N LEU A 82 -7.35 15.32 -10.30
CA LEU A 82 -7.59 13.87 -10.23
C LEU A 82 -9.10 13.60 -10.21
N ASP A 83 -9.74 13.63 -11.38
CA ASP A 83 -11.19 13.62 -11.47
C ASP A 83 -11.71 13.07 -12.82
N ASP A 84 -12.82 12.31 -12.77
CA ASP A 84 -13.55 11.81 -13.94
C ASP A 84 -15.03 11.55 -13.64
N ASP A 85 -15.79 11.14 -14.65
CA ASP A 85 -17.21 10.84 -14.56
C ASP A 85 -17.52 9.34 -14.40
N ARG A 86 -16.50 8.47 -14.36
CA ARG A 86 -16.67 7.02 -14.27
C ARG A 86 -17.32 6.60 -12.95
N VAL A 87 -18.12 5.54 -13.04
CA VAL A 87 -18.74 4.88 -11.89
C VAL A 87 -18.13 3.49 -11.76
N HIS A 88 -17.37 3.25 -10.70
CA HIS A 88 -16.82 1.93 -10.42
C HIS A 88 -17.73 1.17 -9.49
N GLY A 89 -18.06 -0.08 -9.85
CA GLY A 89 -18.99 -0.87 -9.08
C GLY A 89 -18.63 -2.33 -8.95
N CYS A 90 -19.24 -2.97 -7.96
CA CYS A 90 -19.21 -4.43 -7.80
C CYS A 90 -20.46 -4.95 -7.08
N THR A 91 -20.73 -6.23 -7.26
CA THR A 91 -21.72 -6.98 -6.49
C THR A 91 -21.04 -8.12 -5.74
N VAL A 92 -21.51 -8.45 -4.54
CA VAL A 92 -21.08 -9.64 -3.80
C VAL A 92 -22.30 -10.37 -3.24
N PRO A 93 -22.34 -11.73 -3.25
CA PRO A 93 -23.51 -12.49 -2.79
C PRO A 93 -23.69 -12.34 -1.28
N LEU A 94 -24.93 -12.04 -0.85
CA LEU A 94 -25.27 -11.87 0.57
C LEU A 94 -25.26 -13.20 1.35
N TYR A 95 -25.79 -14.26 0.75
CA TYR A 95 -26.11 -15.51 1.42
C TYR A 95 -25.13 -16.64 1.15
N ALA A 96 -24.00 -16.36 0.50
CA ALA A 96 -22.97 -17.36 0.31
C ALA A 96 -22.39 -17.81 1.67
N THR A 97 -22.15 -19.10 1.79
CA THR A 97 -21.52 -19.71 2.97
C THR A 97 -20.04 -19.33 3.10
N SER A 98 -19.35 -19.13 1.97
CA SER A 98 -17.98 -18.64 1.95
C SER A 98 -17.88 -17.20 2.44
N THR A 99 -16.93 -16.93 3.33
CA THR A 99 -16.60 -15.58 3.78
C THR A 99 -15.91 -14.74 2.69
N SER A 100 -15.36 -15.39 1.66
CA SER A 100 -14.68 -14.76 0.51
C SER A 100 -15.39 -15.08 -0.81
N ALA A 101 -16.72 -15.18 -0.79
CA ALA A 101 -17.50 -15.44 -1.97
C ALA A 101 -17.19 -14.45 -3.10
N ILE A 102 -17.06 -14.96 -4.31
CA ILE A 102 -16.80 -14.18 -5.53
C ILE A 102 -18.11 -13.53 -5.98
N GLY A 103 -18.04 -12.27 -6.33
CA GLY A 103 -19.06 -11.47 -6.99
C GLY A 103 -18.64 -11.05 -8.39
N GLU A 104 -19.14 -9.94 -8.85
CA GLU A 104 -18.87 -9.42 -10.20
C GLU A 104 -18.55 -7.93 -10.15
N LEU A 105 -17.62 -7.48 -11.01
CA LEU A 105 -17.41 -6.08 -11.30
C LEU A 105 -18.56 -5.55 -12.15
N THR A 106 -19.01 -4.34 -11.88
CA THR A 106 -20.13 -3.69 -12.57
C THR A 106 -19.75 -2.28 -13.05
N ASP A 107 -20.60 -1.66 -13.82
CA ASP A 107 -20.43 -0.31 -14.33
C ASP A 107 -19.11 -0.16 -15.11
N ASP A 108 -18.35 0.92 -14.93
CA ASP A 108 -17.08 1.15 -15.62
C ASP A 108 -15.91 0.27 -15.09
N SER A 109 -16.18 -0.61 -14.13
CA SER A 109 -15.21 -1.62 -13.69
C SER A 109 -15.23 -2.90 -14.52
N VAL A 110 -16.23 -3.10 -15.38
CA VAL A 110 -16.32 -4.30 -16.22
C VAL A 110 -15.13 -4.39 -17.17
N GLY A 111 -14.41 -5.52 -17.11
CA GLY A 111 -13.21 -5.76 -17.91
C GLY A 111 -11.90 -5.31 -17.29
N LEU A 112 -11.93 -4.54 -16.19
CA LEU A 112 -10.73 -4.23 -15.41
C LEU A 112 -10.27 -5.46 -14.63
N VAL A 113 -8.96 -5.60 -14.45
CA VAL A 113 -8.34 -6.73 -13.77
C VAL A 113 -7.49 -6.22 -12.62
N CYS A 114 -7.68 -6.81 -11.45
CA CYS A 114 -6.77 -6.66 -10.32
C CYS A 114 -6.38 -8.06 -9.82
N THR A 115 -5.12 -8.42 -9.96
CA THR A 115 -4.57 -9.71 -9.52
C THR A 115 -3.29 -9.48 -8.73
N PRO A 116 -3.15 -10.10 -7.54
CA PRO A 116 -1.91 -10.01 -6.81
C PRO A 116 -0.78 -10.73 -7.55
N SER A 117 0.46 -10.32 -7.27
CA SER A 117 1.64 -11.00 -7.77
C SER A 117 1.80 -12.41 -7.21
N THR A 118 2.57 -13.20 -7.90
CA THR A 118 3.08 -14.49 -7.42
C THR A 118 4.61 -14.41 -7.29
N ALA A 119 5.26 -15.47 -6.79
CA ALA A 119 6.73 -15.55 -6.73
C ALA A 119 7.39 -15.41 -8.12
N SER A 120 6.69 -15.75 -9.20
CA SER A 120 7.23 -15.78 -10.56
C SER A 120 6.57 -14.79 -11.53
N THR A 121 5.47 -14.16 -11.16
CA THR A 121 4.73 -13.26 -12.05
C THR A 121 4.38 -11.97 -11.34
N PRO A 122 4.59 -10.80 -11.98
CA PRO A 122 4.09 -9.53 -11.49
C PRO A 122 2.57 -9.55 -11.33
N GLY A 123 2.07 -8.79 -10.39
CA GLY A 123 0.64 -8.51 -10.29
C GLY A 123 0.15 -7.57 -11.39
N ARG A 124 -1.16 -7.41 -11.46
CA ARG A 124 -1.80 -6.45 -12.36
C ARG A 124 -2.85 -5.66 -11.60
N ASP A 125 -2.83 -4.35 -11.73
CA ASP A 125 -3.83 -3.47 -11.13
C ASP A 125 -4.26 -2.39 -12.13
N ASP A 126 -5.32 -2.68 -12.89
CA ASP A 126 -5.87 -1.77 -13.87
C ASP A 126 -6.58 -0.55 -13.21
N PHE A 127 -6.80 -0.60 -11.90
CA PHE A 127 -7.42 0.49 -11.15
C PHE A 127 -6.41 1.56 -10.69
N ALA A 128 -5.13 1.24 -10.58
CA ALA A 128 -4.14 2.08 -9.91
C ALA A 128 -3.98 3.49 -10.50
N HIS A 129 -4.26 3.67 -11.80
CA HIS A 129 -4.21 4.96 -12.50
C HIS A 129 -5.52 5.77 -12.43
N LEU A 130 -6.62 5.15 -12.00
CA LEU A 130 -7.93 5.78 -12.01
C LEU A 130 -8.05 6.80 -10.86
N PRO A 131 -8.70 7.95 -11.06
CA PRO A 131 -8.84 8.99 -10.04
C PRO A 131 -9.36 8.52 -8.69
N GLN A 132 -10.27 7.54 -8.68
CA GLN A 132 -10.87 6.98 -7.47
C GLN A 132 -9.91 6.10 -6.68
N PHE A 133 -8.85 5.57 -7.31
CA PHE A 133 -7.95 4.55 -6.75
C PHE A 133 -6.49 5.01 -6.65
N TRP A 134 -6.11 6.03 -7.40
CA TRP A 134 -4.76 6.59 -7.31
C TRP A 134 -4.49 7.12 -5.90
N CYS A 135 -3.28 6.90 -5.42
CA CYS A 135 -2.85 7.32 -4.08
C CYS A 135 -1.42 7.85 -4.09
N VAL A 136 -1.09 8.61 -3.07
CA VAL A 136 0.25 9.15 -2.80
C VAL A 136 0.56 9.05 -1.32
N GLU A 137 1.81 8.74 -0.98
CA GLU A 137 2.26 8.70 0.41
C GLU A 137 2.72 10.09 0.86
N VAL A 138 2.47 10.40 2.13
CA VAL A 138 2.89 11.66 2.75
C VAL A 138 3.36 11.43 4.17
N ALA A 139 4.27 12.27 4.64
CA ALA A 139 4.58 12.41 6.05
C ALA A 139 3.81 13.60 6.63
N ALA A 140 2.95 13.37 7.61
CA ALA A 140 2.02 14.38 8.11
C ALA A 140 1.77 14.29 9.61
N GLU A 141 1.32 15.40 10.20
CA GLU A 141 0.90 15.50 11.60
C GLU A 141 -0.48 16.14 11.71
N LYS A 142 -1.31 15.64 12.63
CA LYS A 142 -2.56 16.31 13.01
C LYS A 142 -2.27 17.43 13.98
N LYS A 143 -2.94 18.58 13.79
CA LYS A 143 -2.94 19.71 14.72
C LYS A 143 -4.06 19.55 15.76
N GLU A 144 -3.96 20.29 16.87
CA GLU A 144 -4.95 20.23 17.96
C GLU A 144 -6.34 20.73 17.52
N ASP A 145 -6.41 21.65 16.58
CA ASP A 145 -7.66 22.13 16.00
C ASP A 145 -8.36 21.10 15.07
N GLY A 146 -7.68 19.98 14.76
CA GLY A 146 -8.18 18.90 13.92
C GLY A 146 -7.75 19.00 12.45
N SER A 147 -7.12 20.12 12.06
CA SER A 147 -6.42 20.22 10.78
C SER A 147 -5.14 19.37 10.79
N HIS A 148 -4.40 19.37 9.69
CA HIS A 148 -3.12 18.67 9.62
C HIS A 148 -2.09 19.47 8.83
N GLU A 149 -0.84 19.09 8.96
CA GLU A 149 0.29 19.62 8.22
C GLU A 149 1.02 18.49 7.51
N ILE A 150 1.43 18.73 6.26
CA ILE A 150 2.17 17.77 5.43
C ILE A 150 3.60 18.28 5.30
N PHE A 151 4.56 17.47 5.75
CA PHE A 151 5.99 17.76 5.74
C PHE A 151 6.66 17.27 4.47
N TYR A 152 6.38 16.03 4.08
CA TYR A 152 6.96 15.39 2.90
C TYR A 152 5.86 14.73 2.04
N VAL A 153 6.09 14.66 0.75
CA VAL A 153 5.16 14.10 -0.26
C VAL A 153 5.95 13.19 -1.19
N GLU A 154 5.50 11.97 -1.34
CA GLU A 154 6.06 10.99 -2.30
C GLU A 154 6.15 11.59 -3.71
N HIS A 155 7.21 11.24 -4.44
CA HIS A 155 7.59 11.77 -5.76
C HIS A 155 8.11 13.22 -5.77
N ILE A 156 7.90 13.98 -4.71
CA ILE A 156 8.34 15.38 -4.59
C ILE A 156 9.54 15.49 -3.65
N ASP A 157 9.45 14.83 -2.50
CA ASP A 157 10.49 14.77 -1.48
C ASP A 157 11.13 13.36 -1.48
N ASP A 158 12.18 13.15 -0.68
CA ASP A 158 12.83 11.86 -0.52
C ASP A 158 11.85 10.85 0.12
N LEU A 159 11.77 9.65 -0.44
CA LEU A 159 10.87 8.60 0.05
C LEU A 159 11.25 8.13 1.47
N ASP A 160 12.54 8.15 1.80
CA ASP A 160 13.02 7.82 3.14
C ASP A 160 12.52 8.83 4.17
N ASP A 161 12.47 10.12 3.84
CA ASP A 161 11.87 11.15 4.70
C ASP A 161 10.37 10.94 4.90
N VAL A 162 9.64 10.56 3.83
CA VAL A 162 8.21 10.25 3.89
C VAL A 162 7.94 9.07 4.82
N ARG A 163 8.80 8.05 4.82
CA ARG A 163 8.59 6.77 5.49
C ARG A 163 9.33 6.62 6.83
N SER A 164 10.15 7.59 7.23
CA SER A 164 11.02 7.52 8.43
C SER A 164 10.28 7.24 9.75
N GLY A 165 9.01 7.61 9.85
CA GLY A 165 8.25 7.57 11.11
C GLY A 165 8.56 8.74 12.06
N GLU A 166 9.40 9.70 11.69
CA GLU A 166 9.51 10.98 12.39
C GLU A 166 8.16 11.68 12.42
N HIS A 167 7.54 11.81 11.26
CA HIS A 167 6.14 12.12 11.07
C HIS A 167 5.36 10.87 10.69
N LEU A 168 4.03 10.91 10.77
CA LEU A 168 3.18 9.77 10.42
C LEU A 168 3.18 9.57 8.90
N CYS A 169 3.58 8.39 8.44
CA CYS A 169 3.46 7.99 7.03
C CYS A 169 2.00 7.63 6.73
N TRP A 170 1.35 8.42 5.89
CA TRP A 170 -0.03 8.25 5.50
C TRP A 170 -0.16 8.09 3.99
N VAL A 171 -1.12 7.28 3.59
CA VAL A 171 -1.58 7.18 2.20
C VAL A 171 -2.78 8.09 2.03
N LEU A 172 -2.74 8.97 1.04
CA LEU A 172 -3.85 9.82 0.65
C LEU A 172 -4.53 9.24 -0.60
N GLN A 173 -5.85 9.12 -0.53
CA GLN A 173 -6.72 8.72 -1.65
C GLN A 173 -7.85 9.72 -1.80
N LYS A 174 -8.42 9.84 -3.03
CA LYS A 174 -9.53 10.76 -3.29
C LYS A 174 -10.73 10.48 -2.36
N ASN A 175 -11.29 11.54 -1.79
CA ASN A 175 -12.52 11.48 -1.01
C ASN A 175 -13.73 11.38 -1.95
N THR A 176 -14.06 10.16 -2.34
CA THR A 176 -15.08 9.82 -3.30
C THR A 176 -16.48 9.75 -2.69
N PHE A 177 -17.47 9.57 -3.53
CA PHE A 177 -18.87 9.33 -3.15
C PHE A 177 -19.23 7.86 -3.38
N VAL A 178 -19.90 7.25 -2.42
CA VAL A 178 -20.24 5.84 -2.41
C VAL A 178 -21.73 5.62 -2.23
N ARG A 179 -22.26 4.60 -2.90
CA ARG A 179 -23.62 4.10 -2.74
C ARG A 179 -23.60 2.60 -2.47
N GLU A 180 -24.29 2.16 -1.43
CA GLU A 180 -24.46 0.74 -1.10
C GLU A 180 -25.95 0.43 -1.00
N TRP A 181 -26.36 -0.73 -1.55
CA TRP A 181 -27.72 -1.24 -1.38
C TRP A 181 -27.74 -2.77 -1.48
N ARG A 182 -28.85 -3.37 -1.12
CA ARG A 182 -29.10 -4.81 -1.22
C ARG A 182 -30.28 -5.05 -2.15
N ALA A 183 -30.10 -5.92 -3.13
CA ALA A 183 -31.14 -6.34 -4.06
C ALA A 183 -30.79 -7.74 -4.61
N ASP A 184 -31.81 -8.51 -4.98
CA ASP A 184 -31.69 -9.77 -5.72
C ASP A 184 -30.70 -10.78 -5.12
N GLY A 185 -30.52 -10.77 -3.79
CA GLY A 185 -29.59 -11.65 -3.10
C GLY A 185 -28.13 -11.16 -3.06
N TYR A 186 -27.87 -9.94 -3.56
CA TYR A 186 -26.53 -9.35 -3.61
C TYR A 186 -26.44 -8.05 -2.81
N GLN A 187 -25.26 -7.76 -2.31
CA GLN A 187 -24.85 -6.43 -1.89
C GLN A 187 -24.17 -5.75 -3.07
N HIS A 188 -24.70 -4.60 -3.44
CA HIS A 188 -24.16 -3.75 -4.49
C HIS A 188 -23.36 -2.62 -3.87
N LEU A 189 -22.27 -2.24 -4.52
CA LEU A 189 -21.41 -1.12 -4.15
C LEU A 189 -21.07 -0.35 -5.42
N GLN A 190 -21.20 0.98 -5.37
CA GLN A 190 -20.77 1.89 -6.44
C GLN A 190 -19.98 3.04 -5.84
N MET A 191 -18.99 3.53 -6.57
CA MET A 191 -18.13 4.66 -6.19
C MET A 191 -17.88 5.56 -7.40
N LYS A 192 -17.80 6.88 -7.16
CA LYS A 192 -17.52 7.88 -8.19
C LYS A 192 -16.95 9.17 -7.59
N CYS A 193 -16.40 10.05 -8.45
CA CYS A 193 -15.79 11.31 -8.02
C CYS A 193 -16.79 12.37 -7.60
N HIS A 194 -18.01 12.38 -8.15
CA HIS A 194 -18.98 13.45 -7.98
C HIS A 194 -20.22 13.05 -7.18
N GLN A 195 -20.76 14.01 -6.42
CA GLN A 195 -21.99 13.81 -5.70
C GLN A 195 -23.19 13.71 -6.66
N THR A 196 -24.00 12.68 -6.49
CA THR A 196 -25.31 12.51 -7.12
C THR A 196 -26.29 11.89 -6.15
N THR A 197 -27.59 11.90 -6.50
CA THR A 197 -28.66 11.33 -5.65
C THR A 197 -28.34 9.89 -5.25
N GLY A 198 -28.40 9.60 -3.95
CA GLY A 198 -28.13 8.28 -3.38
C GLY A 198 -26.67 8.01 -3.03
N PHE A 199 -25.72 8.80 -3.51
CA PHE A 199 -24.31 8.69 -3.15
C PHE A 199 -23.98 9.57 -1.94
N LYS A 200 -23.13 9.05 -1.05
CA LYS A 200 -22.68 9.73 0.17
C LYS A 200 -21.17 9.78 0.22
N GLN A 201 -20.63 10.93 0.59
CA GLN A 201 -19.21 11.09 0.80
C GLN A 201 -18.73 10.34 2.05
N TRP A 202 -17.49 9.90 2.05
CA TRP A 202 -16.87 9.26 3.20
C TRP A 202 -16.68 10.26 4.36
N ARG A 203 -16.90 9.79 5.58
CA ARG A 203 -16.77 10.61 6.79
C ARG A 203 -15.31 10.88 7.16
N GLU A 204 -14.42 10.02 6.73
CA GLU A 204 -12.98 10.04 7.00
C GLU A 204 -12.28 11.27 6.42
N GLY A 205 -12.80 11.83 5.33
CA GLY A 205 -12.32 13.08 4.74
C GLY A 205 -12.78 14.33 5.48
N LYS A 206 -13.48 14.22 6.62
CA LYS A 206 -13.97 15.36 7.39
C LYS A 206 -13.24 15.49 8.73
N ASP A 207 -12.67 16.65 8.98
CA ASP A 207 -12.00 16.96 10.25
C ASP A 207 -12.99 17.42 11.36
N ARG A 208 -12.45 17.75 12.53
CA ARG A 208 -13.24 18.23 13.69
C ARG A 208 -13.84 19.63 13.49
N THR A 209 -13.25 20.46 12.64
CA THR A 209 -13.75 21.81 12.34
C THR A 209 -14.95 21.77 11.40
N GLY A 210 -15.18 20.63 10.75
CA GLY A 210 -16.20 20.43 9.74
C GLY A 210 -15.70 20.62 8.32
N HIS A 211 -14.42 20.95 8.12
CA HIS A 211 -13.81 20.98 6.79
C HIS A 211 -13.81 19.57 6.17
N VAL A 212 -14.14 19.51 4.88
CA VAL A 212 -14.16 18.27 4.10
C VAL A 212 -13.04 18.34 3.09
N TYR A 213 -11.99 17.55 3.33
CA TYR A 213 -10.86 17.45 2.43
C TYR A 213 -11.22 16.69 1.16
N ALA A 214 -10.56 17.04 0.05
CA ALA A 214 -10.71 16.35 -1.21
C ALA A 214 -10.09 14.92 -1.18
N TYR A 215 -9.45 14.54 -0.09
CA TYR A 215 -8.80 13.24 0.12
C TYR A 215 -9.14 12.65 1.49
N ILE A 216 -8.93 11.34 1.59
CA ILE A 216 -8.96 10.55 2.82
C ILE A 216 -7.52 10.15 3.13
N ALA A 217 -7.15 10.16 4.40
CA ALA A 217 -5.84 9.72 4.87
C ALA A 217 -5.97 8.46 5.72
N HIS A 218 -5.14 7.46 5.45
CA HIS A 218 -4.99 6.28 6.31
C HIS A 218 -3.50 5.97 6.53
N PRO A 219 -3.13 5.34 7.67
CA PRO A 219 -1.74 5.00 7.91
C PRO A 219 -1.24 3.98 6.88
N LYS A 220 0.00 4.13 6.44
CA LYS A 220 0.67 3.16 5.56
C LYS A 220 1.10 1.92 6.33
N TYR A 221 1.61 2.08 7.55
CA TYR A 221 2.25 1.04 8.36
C TYR A 221 1.55 0.83 9.69
N TYR A 222 1.79 -0.32 10.31
CA TYR A 222 1.38 -0.57 11.70
C TYR A 222 2.02 0.43 12.66
N ALA A 223 1.35 0.60 13.81
CA ALA A 223 1.87 1.47 14.84
C ALA A 223 3.19 0.92 15.41
N GLY A 224 4.20 1.77 15.41
CA GLY A 224 5.49 1.60 16.06
C GLY A 224 5.77 2.71 17.05
N LYS A 225 7.01 2.85 17.49
CA LYS A 225 7.46 3.93 18.40
C LYS A 225 8.78 4.53 17.93
N VAL A 226 8.83 5.87 17.92
CA VAL A 226 10.07 6.65 17.80
C VAL A 226 10.14 7.65 18.94
N GLY A 227 11.25 7.68 19.68
CA GLY A 227 11.41 8.59 20.82
C GLY A 227 10.33 8.43 21.90
N GLY A 228 9.76 7.24 22.09
CA GLY A 228 8.67 6.96 23.04
C GLY A 228 7.27 7.37 22.58
N LYS A 229 7.13 8.01 21.42
CA LYS A 229 5.84 8.41 20.84
C LYS A 229 5.36 7.36 19.84
N ALA A 230 4.05 7.11 19.78
CA ALA A 230 3.47 6.29 18.74
C ALA A 230 3.68 6.93 17.36
N THR A 231 3.97 6.12 16.37
CA THR A 231 4.14 6.56 14.98
C THR A 231 3.80 5.43 14.00
N CYS A 232 3.80 5.73 12.70
CA CYS A 232 3.82 4.74 11.64
C CYS A 232 4.91 5.13 10.63
N GLY A 233 5.78 4.19 10.31
CA GLY A 233 6.93 4.35 9.41
C GLY A 233 7.60 3.01 9.16
N THR A 234 8.59 2.97 8.28
CA THR A 234 9.39 1.78 8.01
C THR A 234 10.41 1.51 9.11
N GLY A 235 10.90 0.28 9.20
CA GLY A 235 11.96 -0.10 10.13
C GLY A 235 11.54 -0.10 11.60
N LEU A 236 10.24 -0.05 11.91
CA LEU A 236 9.73 0.01 13.27
C LEU A 236 9.12 -1.33 13.69
N ALA A 237 9.50 -1.82 14.88
CA ALA A 237 8.83 -2.97 15.46
C ALA A 237 7.36 -2.63 15.74
N PRO A 238 6.39 -3.40 15.19
CA PRO A 238 4.96 -3.17 15.43
C PRO A 238 4.62 -3.28 16.92
N ILE A 239 3.72 -2.43 17.38
CA ILE A 239 3.22 -2.47 18.76
C ILE A 239 2.26 -3.64 18.90
N ASN A 240 2.59 -4.57 19.79
CA ASN A 240 1.81 -5.77 20.09
C ASN A 240 1.42 -5.83 21.58
N TYR A 241 0.63 -6.82 21.97
CA TYR A 241 0.19 -7.08 23.34
C TYR A 241 -0.35 -5.84 24.10
N THR A 242 -0.99 -4.94 23.35
CA THR A 242 -1.47 -3.66 23.89
C THR A 242 -2.99 -3.66 23.97
N SER A 243 -3.54 -3.36 25.16
CA SER A 243 -4.98 -3.18 25.31
C SER A 243 -5.46 -1.94 24.56
N HIS A 244 -6.74 -1.88 24.19
CA HIS A 244 -7.33 -0.69 23.54
C HIS A 244 -7.04 0.60 24.34
N THR A 245 -7.21 0.58 25.66
CA THR A 245 -6.94 1.75 26.52
C THR A 245 -5.49 2.18 26.46
N SER A 246 -4.55 1.22 26.53
CA SER A 246 -3.11 1.47 26.43
C SER A 246 -2.72 1.97 25.03
N GLY A 247 -3.33 1.44 23.99
CA GLY A 247 -3.14 1.88 22.62
C GLY A 247 -3.57 3.34 22.42
N VAL A 248 -4.76 3.72 22.93
CA VAL A 248 -5.22 5.11 22.90
C VAL A 248 -4.29 6.03 23.69
N ALA A 249 -3.86 5.62 24.89
CA ALA A 249 -2.89 6.39 25.69
C ALA A 249 -1.57 6.58 24.97
N LEU A 250 -1.08 5.56 24.30
CA LEU A 250 0.14 5.61 23.50
C LEU A 250 0.02 6.61 22.33
N TRP A 251 -1.07 6.56 21.55
CA TRP A 251 -1.30 7.54 20.49
C TRP A 251 -1.40 8.96 21.00
N ARG A 252 -1.95 9.18 22.20
CA ARG A 252 -2.01 10.48 22.85
C ARG A 252 -0.65 11.05 23.28
N THR A 253 0.44 10.26 23.24
CA THR A 253 1.81 10.80 23.38
C THR A 253 2.20 11.74 22.26
N ARG A 254 1.51 11.70 21.10
CA ARG A 254 1.65 12.67 20.00
C ARG A 254 0.74 13.90 20.15
N GLY A 255 -0.27 13.83 21.00
CA GLY A 255 -1.23 14.91 21.24
C GLY A 255 -2.63 14.38 21.46
N THR A 256 -3.50 15.19 22.05
CA THR A 256 -4.88 14.80 22.43
C THR A 256 -5.77 14.49 21.23
N GLN A 257 -5.39 14.95 20.02
CA GLN A 257 -6.08 14.72 18.76
C GLN A 257 -5.89 13.30 18.19
N TYR A 258 -4.98 12.49 18.75
CA TYR A 258 -4.71 11.14 18.30
C TYR A 258 -5.40 10.09 19.18
N SER A 259 -5.95 9.04 18.55
CA SER A 259 -6.61 7.95 19.27
C SER A 259 -6.51 6.58 18.57
N GLY A 260 -5.80 6.50 17.44
CA GLY A 260 -5.76 5.32 16.59
C GLY A 260 -6.80 5.35 15.47
N GLY A 261 -6.86 4.29 14.69
CA GLY A 261 -7.79 4.14 13.56
C GLY A 261 -9.23 3.93 13.98
N SER A 262 -10.17 4.29 13.11
CA SER A 262 -11.61 4.13 13.33
C SER A 262 -12.17 2.92 12.56
N GLY A 263 -13.30 2.37 13.04
CA GLY A 263 -14.01 1.32 12.32
C GLY A 263 -14.55 1.77 10.95
N SER A 264 -14.79 3.07 10.76
CA SER A 264 -15.20 3.59 9.47
C SER A 264 -14.04 3.68 8.47
N LEU A 265 -12.81 3.93 8.94
CA LEU A 265 -11.61 3.82 8.12
C LEU A 265 -11.42 2.38 7.61
N MET A 266 -11.55 1.40 8.50
CA MET A 266 -11.52 -0.03 8.11
C MET A 266 -12.62 -0.36 7.10
N LYS A 267 -13.80 0.25 7.24
CA LYS A 267 -14.88 0.11 6.25
C LYS A 267 -14.49 0.71 4.90
N PHE A 268 -13.83 1.86 4.86
CA PHE A 268 -13.33 2.46 3.63
C PHE A 268 -12.36 1.50 2.91
N LEU A 269 -11.35 0.98 3.61
CA LEU A 269 -10.38 0.03 3.05
C LEU A 269 -11.05 -1.25 2.54
N ASP A 270 -11.98 -1.83 3.31
CA ASP A 270 -12.78 -3.01 2.88
C ASP A 270 -13.55 -2.71 1.58
N ARG A 271 -14.12 -1.51 1.42
CA ARG A 271 -14.86 -1.15 0.21
C ARG A 271 -13.94 -0.95 -1.00
N MET A 272 -12.76 -0.36 -0.81
CA MET A 272 -11.76 -0.24 -1.88
C MET A 272 -11.33 -1.62 -2.37
N MET A 273 -11.10 -2.57 -1.46
CA MET A 273 -10.78 -3.96 -1.79
C MET A 273 -11.91 -4.64 -2.58
N ARG A 274 -13.17 -4.46 -2.16
CA ARG A 274 -14.33 -5.03 -2.86
C ARG A 274 -14.49 -4.46 -4.27
N LEU A 275 -14.27 -3.17 -4.46
CA LEU A 275 -14.34 -2.53 -5.78
C LEU A 275 -13.27 -3.06 -6.75
N LYS A 276 -12.08 -3.41 -6.25
CA LYS A 276 -11.01 -3.98 -7.07
C LYS A 276 -11.20 -5.47 -7.37
N TYR A 277 -11.62 -6.24 -6.39
CA TYR A 277 -11.61 -7.71 -6.48
C TYR A 277 -12.99 -8.35 -6.61
N ALA A 278 -14.07 -7.60 -6.46
CA ALA A 278 -15.45 -8.10 -6.40
C ALA A 278 -15.60 -9.31 -5.46
N ARG A 279 -14.96 -9.28 -4.29
CA ARG A 279 -15.01 -10.36 -3.30
C ARG A 279 -15.58 -9.89 -1.98
N LYS A 280 -16.26 -10.79 -1.29
CA LYS A 280 -16.84 -10.54 0.03
C LYS A 280 -15.78 -10.38 1.12
N GLY A 281 -14.63 -11.01 0.96
CA GLY A 281 -13.46 -10.93 1.86
C GLY A 281 -12.16 -11.23 1.11
N ASN A 282 -11.02 -11.15 1.81
CA ASN A 282 -9.68 -11.17 1.20
C ASN A 282 -9.12 -12.58 0.94
N SER A 283 -9.65 -13.61 1.61
CA SER A 283 -9.12 -14.98 1.50
C SER A 283 -9.10 -15.47 0.05
N GLY A 284 -7.98 -15.99 -0.38
CA GLY A 284 -7.74 -16.43 -1.76
C GLY A 284 -7.51 -15.30 -2.77
N THR A 285 -7.34 -14.05 -2.29
CA THR A 285 -6.93 -12.89 -3.11
C THR A 285 -5.69 -12.26 -2.53
N ILE A 286 -5.79 -11.71 -1.30
CA ILE A 286 -4.67 -11.17 -0.54
C ILE A 286 -4.59 -11.98 0.74
N GLU A 287 -3.54 -12.77 0.89
CA GLU A 287 -3.44 -13.72 2.00
C GLU A 287 -2.84 -13.11 3.27
N GLY A 288 -2.11 -12.02 3.15
CA GLY A 288 -1.47 -11.35 4.27
C GLY A 288 -0.38 -12.18 4.96
N CYS A 289 0.22 -11.61 6.00
CA CYS A 289 1.34 -12.23 6.73
C CYS A 289 0.97 -13.54 7.46
N THR A 290 -0.29 -13.76 7.78
CA THR A 290 -0.74 -15.00 8.44
C THR A 290 -0.63 -16.24 7.55
N SER A 291 -0.53 -16.06 6.24
CA SER A 291 -0.36 -17.17 5.28
C SER A 291 1.10 -17.44 4.92
N TYR A 292 2.04 -16.59 5.36
CA TYR A 292 3.47 -16.72 5.12
C TYR A 292 4.27 -16.46 6.41
N ASN A 293 4.01 -17.24 7.44
CA ASN A 293 4.54 -17.08 8.80
C ASN A 293 5.38 -18.30 9.23
N TYR A 294 6.36 -18.65 8.44
CA TYR A 294 7.22 -19.80 8.71
C TYR A 294 8.36 -19.44 9.66
N GLN A 295 8.62 -20.35 10.60
CA GLN A 295 9.82 -20.35 11.42
C GLN A 295 10.42 -21.75 11.38
N TYR A 296 11.58 -21.88 10.76
CA TYR A 296 12.24 -23.16 10.55
C TYR A 296 13.59 -23.23 11.26
N LYS A 297 13.80 -24.29 12.02
CA LYS A 297 15.09 -24.60 12.65
C LYS A 297 16.09 -25.12 11.64
N ALA A 298 17.36 -24.77 11.82
CA ALA A 298 18.45 -25.29 11.01
C ALA A 298 18.50 -26.82 11.06
N ALA A 299 18.48 -27.46 9.91
CA ALA A 299 18.56 -28.90 9.79
C ALA A 299 19.99 -29.42 10.01
N VAL A 300 21.00 -28.57 9.80
CA VAL A 300 22.45 -28.89 9.94
C VAL A 300 23.13 -27.69 10.59
N ALA A 301 24.13 -27.98 11.43
CA ALA A 301 25.04 -26.98 11.99
C ALA A 301 26.15 -26.65 10.97
N GLU A 302 26.39 -25.36 10.75
CA GLU A 302 27.48 -24.84 9.90
C GLU A 302 28.15 -23.64 10.58
N THR A 303 29.42 -23.41 10.28
CA THR A 303 30.22 -22.30 10.85
C THR A 303 30.67 -21.36 9.75
N GLY A 304 30.55 -20.05 9.97
CA GLY A 304 31.06 -19.02 9.09
C GLY A 304 30.37 -18.97 7.72
N VAL A 305 29.06 -19.17 7.67
CA VAL A 305 28.28 -19.30 6.43
C VAL A 305 27.42 -18.05 6.14
N LYS A 306 26.94 -17.92 4.88
CA LYS A 306 25.90 -16.97 4.44
C LYS A 306 24.70 -17.73 3.88
N ARG A 307 24.41 -18.88 4.44
CA ARG A 307 23.31 -19.75 4.04
C ARG A 307 22.72 -20.46 5.24
N PHE A 308 21.50 -20.96 5.05
CA PHE A 308 20.76 -21.70 6.05
C PHE A 308 20.31 -23.04 5.47
N ILE A 309 20.63 -24.17 6.11
CA ILE A 309 20.24 -25.49 5.61
C ILE A 309 18.89 -25.88 6.18
N LEU A 310 17.95 -26.16 5.27
CA LEU A 310 16.61 -26.64 5.57
C LEU A 310 16.33 -27.98 4.89
N THR A 311 15.33 -28.69 5.38
CA THR A 311 14.78 -29.83 4.62
C THR A 311 14.20 -29.33 3.30
N VAL A 312 14.17 -30.17 2.26
CA VAL A 312 13.60 -29.83 0.94
C VAL A 312 12.15 -29.36 1.08
N ALA A 313 11.37 -30.00 1.96
CA ALA A 313 9.96 -29.67 2.18
C ALA A 313 9.77 -28.28 2.83
N GLN A 314 10.65 -27.89 3.77
CA GLN A 314 10.60 -26.56 4.39
C GLN A 314 11.00 -25.47 3.40
N ALA A 315 12.10 -25.69 2.67
CA ALA A 315 12.60 -24.73 1.69
C ALA A 315 11.61 -24.50 0.52
N ALA A 316 10.77 -25.47 0.19
CA ALA A 316 9.74 -25.35 -0.82
C ALA A 316 8.65 -24.30 -0.48
N ASN A 317 8.54 -23.88 0.78
CA ASN A 317 7.66 -22.80 1.20
C ASN A 317 8.27 -21.40 1.07
N LEU A 318 9.56 -21.32 0.76
CA LEU A 318 10.31 -20.07 0.63
C LEU A 318 10.48 -19.68 -0.84
N PHE A 319 10.76 -18.42 -1.11
CA PHE A 319 11.05 -17.94 -2.46
C PHE A 319 12.19 -16.92 -2.45
N VAL A 320 12.93 -16.86 -3.54
CA VAL A 320 14.03 -15.90 -3.74
C VAL A 320 13.46 -14.47 -3.76
N GLY A 321 14.14 -13.53 -3.11
CA GLY A 321 13.70 -12.14 -2.95
C GLY A 321 12.87 -11.90 -1.69
N SER A 322 12.37 -12.95 -1.01
CA SER A 322 11.65 -12.79 0.26
C SER A 322 12.57 -12.28 1.36
N ALA A 323 12.07 -11.36 2.18
CA ALA A 323 12.75 -10.94 3.40
C ALA A 323 12.60 -12.01 4.49
N VAL A 324 13.68 -12.26 5.18
CA VAL A 324 13.73 -13.17 6.31
C VAL A 324 14.62 -12.60 7.42
N SER A 325 14.49 -13.15 8.62
CA SER A 325 15.44 -12.94 9.71
C SER A 325 16.03 -14.26 10.18
N ILE A 326 17.15 -14.18 10.86
CA ILE A 326 17.87 -15.31 11.44
C ILE A 326 18.09 -15.00 12.91
N GLY A 327 17.84 -15.97 13.77
CA GLY A 327 18.01 -15.82 15.20
C GLY A 327 18.21 -17.15 15.90
N THR A 328 18.29 -17.12 17.23
CA THR A 328 18.55 -18.27 18.08
C THR A 328 17.32 -18.59 18.93
N ASP A 329 17.00 -19.86 19.06
CA ASP A 329 16.02 -20.34 20.04
C ASP A 329 16.76 -20.65 21.35
N THR A 330 16.71 -19.71 22.29
CA THR A 330 17.40 -19.82 23.55
C THR A 330 16.61 -20.57 24.62
N ASP A 331 15.30 -20.63 24.51
CA ASP A 331 14.39 -21.18 25.53
C ASP A 331 13.55 -22.38 25.05
N GLY A 332 13.67 -22.77 23.79
CA GLY A 332 12.89 -23.85 23.18
C GLY A 332 11.47 -23.45 22.81
N SER A 333 11.11 -22.17 22.97
CA SER A 333 9.76 -21.66 22.69
C SER A 333 9.67 -20.80 21.44
N THR A 334 10.14 -21.30 20.36
CA THR A 334 10.38 -20.72 19.02
C THR A 334 9.52 -19.56 18.54
N ASP A 335 8.35 -19.38 19.07
CA ASP A 335 7.29 -18.56 18.45
C ASP A 335 6.88 -17.33 19.27
N ARG A 336 7.49 -17.06 20.40
CA ARG A 336 7.05 -16.02 21.34
C ARG A 336 8.10 -15.02 21.77
N ASN A 337 9.37 -15.38 21.72
CA ASN A 337 10.45 -14.47 22.06
C ASN A 337 10.97 -13.78 20.80
N VAL A 338 10.36 -12.68 20.44
CA VAL A 338 10.69 -11.92 19.23
C VAL A 338 12.15 -11.49 19.18
N ALA A 339 12.79 -11.22 20.34
CA ALA A 339 14.19 -10.83 20.38
C ALA A 339 15.11 -11.96 19.89
N ASP A 340 14.88 -13.19 20.38
CA ASP A 340 15.77 -14.33 20.08
C ASP A 340 15.68 -14.76 18.62
N VAL A 341 14.49 -14.75 18.01
CA VAL A 341 14.31 -15.21 16.63
C VAL A 341 14.84 -14.22 15.57
N HIS A 342 15.39 -13.08 15.99
CA HIS A 342 15.89 -12.03 15.11
C HIS A 342 17.28 -11.50 15.52
N ASP A 343 17.96 -12.13 16.47
CA ASP A 343 19.18 -11.62 17.11
C ASP A 343 20.45 -11.77 16.25
N ILE A 344 20.46 -12.62 15.23
CA ILE A 344 21.60 -12.81 14.33
C ILE A 344 21.55 -11.89 13.12
N ALA A 345 20.43 -11.85 12.41
CA ALA A 345 20.24 -10.99 11.25
C ALA A 345 18.76 -10.67 11.01
N THR A 346 18.49 -9.43 10.64
CA THR A 346 17.15 -8.92 10.30
C THR A 346 17.13 -8.32 8.91
N GLU A 347 15.96 -8.29 8.28
CA GLU A 347 15.73 -7.68 6.95
C GLU A 347 16.68 -8.20 5.84
N VAL A 348 17.11 -9.45 5.93
CA VAL A 348 17.93 -10.02 4.89
C VAL A 348 17.08 -10.69 3.82
N ARG A 349 17.57 -10.70 2.58
CA ARG A 349 16.86 -11.27 1.43
C ARG A 349 17.40 -12.64 1.10
N ILE A 350 16.50 -13.57 0.75
CA ILE A 350 16.88 -14.84 0.13
C ILE A 350 17.38 -14.53 -1.29
N THR A 351 18.64 -14.89 -1.57
CA THR A 351 19.26 -14.66 -2.89
C THR A 351 19.25 -15.90 -3.79
N ALA A 352 19.28 -17.09 -3.19
CA ALA A 352 19.17 -18.37 -3.90
C ALA A 352 18.66 -19.47 -2.98
N ILE A 353 18.02 -20.49 -3.57
CA ILE A 353 17.63 -21.73 -2.90
C ILE A 353 18.14 -22.87 -3.77
N GLU A 354 19.12 -23.63 -3.28
CA GLU A 354 19.81 -24.65 -4.07
C GLU A 354 19.78 -26.02 -3.37
N PRO A 355 19.64 -27.12 -4.13
CA PRO A 355 19.74 -28.45 -3.56
C PRO A 355 21.17 -28.71 -3.07
N VAL A 356 21.30 -29.38 -1.93
CA VAL A 356 22.59 -29.78 -1.36
C VAL A 356 22.49 -31.16 -0.72
N THR A 357 23.52 -31.97 -0.88
CA THR A 357 23.63 -33.28 -0.21
C THR A 357 24.62 -33.18 0.92
N ILE A 358 24.22 -33.53 2.14
CA ILE A 358 25.06 -33.53 3.33
C ILE A 358 24.92 -34.90 4.03
N ALA A 359 26.02 -35.62 4.22
CA ALA A 359 26.01 -36.95 4.79
C ALA A 359 24.94 -37.89 4.19
N ASP A 360 24.91 -37.97 2.84
CA ASP A 360 23.98 -38.78 2.03
C ASP A 360 22.50 -38.40 2.13
N SER A 361 22.17 -37.29 2.80
CA SER A 361 20.81 -36.76 2.91
C SER A 361 20.62 -35.52 2.04
N GLN A 362 19.44 -35.40 1.43
CA GLN A 362 19.06 -34.25 0.60
C GLN A 362 18.49 -33.14 1.43
N TYR A 363 19.03 -31.94 1.24
CA TYR A 363 18.58 -30.68 1.85
C TYR A 363 18.48 -29.58 0.79
N SER A 364 18.04 -28.41 1.23
CA SER A 364 18.14 -27.15 0.47
C SER A 364 18.98 -26.15 1.24
N ALA A 365 19.93 -25.53 0.54
CA ALA A 365 20.70 -24.39 1.04
C ALA A 365 19.97 -23.10 0.65
N VAL A 366 19.55 -22.33 1.64
CA VAL A 366 18.90 -21.02 1.48
C VAL A 366 19.95 -19.94 1.70
N TYR A 367 20.40 -19.31 0.64
CA TYR A 367 21.41 -18.23 0.68
C TYR A 367 20.75 -16.90 0.99
N VAL A 368 21.42 -16.07 1.78
CA VAL A 368 20.94 -14.75 2.21
C VAL A 368 22.00 -13.67 2.00
N ASN A 369 21.58 -12.43 1.78
CA ASN A 369 22.45 -11.29 1.49
C ASN A 369 23.08 -10.62 2.72
N VAL A 370 23.40 -11.39 3.75
CA VAL A 370 24.07 -10.86 4.95
C VAL A 370 25.45 -10.29 4.62
N THR A 371 25.87 -9.24 5.33
CA THR A 371 27.21 -8.66 5.22
C THR A 371 28.24 -9.58 5.86
N ASP A 372 28.01 -9.98 7.09
CA ASP A 372 28.89 -10.86 7.86
C ASP A 372 28.42 -12.32 7.80
N THR A 373 29.34 -13.25 7.98
CA THR A 373 29.01 -14.66 8.14
C THR A 373 28.44 -14.93 9.53
N PHE A 374 27.63 -15.98 9.65
CA PHE A 374 27.08 -16.44 10.92
C PHE A 374 27.23 -17.95 11.08
N ASP A 375 27.07 -18.42 12.29
CA ASP A 375 27.06 -19.85 12.63
C ASP A 375 25.60 -20.31 12.76
N THR A 376 25.33 -21.56 12.35
CA THR A 376 24.04 -22.21 12.61
C THR A 376 24.24 -23.37 13.57
N VAL A 377 23.35 -23.53 14.54
CA VAL A 377 23.26 -24.67 15.44
C VAL A 377 22.01 -25.46 15.08
N LYS A 378 22.21 -26.76 14.79
CA LYS A 378 21.10 -27.65 14.44
C LYS A 378 20.01 -27.61 15.52
N ASP A 379 18.76 -27.56 15.07
CA ASP A 379 17.55 -27.52 15.91
C ASP A 379 17.45 -26.32 16.89
N GLN A 380 18.32 -25.30 16.75
CA GLN A 380 18.31 -24.09 17.58
C GLN A 380 18.26 -22.81 16.75
N THR A 381 19.15 -22.66 15.75
CA THR A 381 19.11 -21.46 14.90
C THR A 381 17.87 -21.48 14.02
N LEU A 382 17.19 -20.35 13.92
CA LEU A 382 15.92 -20.16 13.23
C LEU A 382 16.08 -19.29 12.00
N LEU A 383 15.38 -19.63 10.93
CA LEU A 383 15.05 -18.75 9.81
C LEU A 383 13.56 -18.43 9.92
N SER A 384 13.21 -17.14 9.97
CA SER A 384 11.85 -16.66 10.14
C SER A 384 11.41 -15.77 8.98
N THR A 385 10.23 -16.02 8.43
CA THR A 385 9.56 -15.13 7.48
C THR A 385 8.58 -14.17 8.17
N MET A 386 8.44 -14.28 9.50
CA MET A 386 7.53 -13.42 10.25
C MET A 386 8.02 -11.97 10.27
N PRO A 387 7.11 -11.01 10.11
CA PRO A 387 7.48 -9.60 10.11
C PRO A 387 8.04 -9.19 11.48
N TYR A 388 9.19 -8.54 11.46
CA TYR A 388 9.80 -7.95 12.66
C TYR A 388 9.71 -6.43 12.64
N PHE A 389 9.88 -5.83 11.46
CA PHE A 389 9.74 -4.40 11.25
C PHE A 389 8.68 -4.10 10.20
N SER A 390 7.99 -2.97 10.35
CA SER A 390 7.12 -2.43 9.33
C SER A 390 7.92 -2.05 8.07
N GLY A 391 7.33 -2.20 6.90
CA GLY A 391 7.98 -1.91 5.62
C GLY A 391 9.03 -2.92 5.17
N TRP A 392 9.22 -3.99 5.90
CA TRP A 392 10.26 -5.01 5.64
C TRP A 392 10.27 -5.55 4.20
N ASN A 393 9.11 -5.65 3.56
CA ASN A 393 8.97 -6.13 2.19
C ASN A 393 8.54 -5.06 1.18
N ASP A 394 8.75 -3.78 1.45
CA ASP A 394 8.30 -2.70 0.56
C ASP A 394 8.85 -2.82 -0.87
N ASP A 395 10.07 -3.31 -1.02
CA ASP A 395 10.77 -3.48 -2.30
C ASP A 395 10.76 -4.91 -2.84
N VAL A 396 10.01 -5.84 -2.23
CA VAL A 396 9.82 -7.19 -2.77
C VAL A 396 8.93 -7.13 -4.01
N GLN A 397 9.31 -7.87 -5.05
CA GLN A 397 8.53 -7.98 -6.27
C GLN A 397 7.08 -8.38 -5.98
N GLY A 398 6.16 -7.67 -6.60
CA GLY A 398 4.75 -7.97 -6.53
C GLY A 398 3.89 -6.71 -6.48
N THR A 399 2.57 -6.88 -6.49
CA THR A 399 1.61 -5.80 -6.23
C THR A 399 1.45 -5.58 -4.74
N ASP A 400 1.16 -4.35 -4.36
CA ASP A 400 0.77 -4.03 -3.00
C ASP A 400 -0.43 -4.89 -2.58
N GLY A 401 -0.37 -5.41 -1.36
CA GLY A 401 -1.41 -6.27 -0.83
C GLY A 401 -1.32 -7.75 -1.22
N SER A 402 -0.37 -8.16 -2.07
CA SER A 402 -0.13 -9.59 -2.28
C SER A 402 0.58 -10.20 -1.07
N LYS A 403 0.47 -11.54 -0.89
CA LYS A 403 1.20 -12.23 0.18
C LYS A 403 2.72 -12.07 0.09
N TYR A 404 3.25 -11.85 -1.10
CA TYR A 404 4.69 -11.66 -1.33
C TYR A 404 5.17 -10.26 -0.98
N ASN A 405 4.27 -9.30 -0.84
CA ASN A 405 4.54 -7.95 -0.40
C ASN A 405 3.97 -7.65 1.00
N ALA A 406 2.75 -8.12 1.28
CA ALA A 406 2.05 -7.85 2.54
C ALA A 406 2.54 -8.71 3.71
N THR A 407 3.20 -9.83 3.43
CA THR A 407 3.88 -10.64 4.43
C THR A 407 5.07 -9.90 4.98
N ASN A 408 5.74 -10.23 5.96
CA ASN A 408 6.98 -9.62 6.47
C ASN A 408 6.87 -8.09 6.73
N GLY A 409 5.74 -7.63 7.21
CA GLY A 409 5.60 -6.28 7.74
C GLY A 409 5.03 -5.22 6.81
N LYS A 410 4.78 -5.54 5.54
CA LYS A 410 4.04 -4.61 4.70
C LYS A 410 2.55 -4.63 5.05
N GLU A 411 2.00 -3.46 5.20
CA GLU A 411 0.59 -3.26 5.54
C GLU A 411 -0.31 -3.55 4.32
N PRO A 412 -1.51 -4.07 4.53
CA PRO A 412 -2.47 -4.30 3.45
C PRO A 412 -3.04 -3.00 2.87
#